data_62c285bbb178340c7ca6339c3e2fcd98
#
_entry.id   62c285bbb178340c7ca6339c3e2fcd98
#
_cell.length_a   1.000
_cell.length_b   1.000
_cell.length_c   1.000
_cell.angle_alpha   90.00
_cell.angle_beta   90.00
_cell.angle_gamma   90.00
#
_symmetry.space_group_name_H-M   'P 1'
#
loop_
_entity.id
_entity.type
_entity.pdbx_description
1 polymer ?
#
loop_
_entity_poly.entity_id
_entity_poly.type
_entity_poly.pdbx_seq_one_letter_code
_entity_poly.pdbx_strand_id
1 'polypeptide(L)'
;EAGLPMRVSDEVTVLVWDKLMVNVGINALTAVLKVPNGYLVEHTSSEKLLEYAVREAEKICKAKGIQLKHDPVQHCKDVARATAANYSSMYQDVAKKRITEIDYINGAVVNEGKKLGIPTPVNETLVLLIRAIEEGY
;
A
#
# COMPACT_ATOMS: atom_id res chain seq x y z
N GLU A 1 -5.16 -12.05 -27.65
CA GLU A 1 -5.18 -12.38 -27.04
C GLU A 1 -5.25 -12.52 -26.47
N ALA A 2 -5.35 -12.56 -27.05
CA ALA A 2 -5.36 -12.94 -26.36
C ALA A 2 -5.11 -12.93 -25.69
N GLY A 3 -4.88 -12.99 -25.83
CA GLY A 3 -4.48 -13.08 -25.14
C GLY A 3 -4.05 -12.71 -24.66
N LEU A 4 -3.96 -12.40 -24.86
CA LEU A 4 -3.55 -12.12 -24.36
C LEU A 4 -3.28 -11.77 -23.70
N PRO A 5 -3.34 -11.84 -23.75
CA PRO A 5 -3.06 -11.46 -23.07
C PRO A 5 -2.60 -10.91 -22.41
N MET A 6 -2.45 -10.99 -22.38
CA MET A 6 -2.17 -10.67 -21.80
C MET A 6 -1.61 -10.18 -21.37
N ARG A 7 -1.31 -10.08 -21.72
CA ARG A 7 -0.85 -9.62 -21.23
C ARG A 7 -0.86 -8.51 -20.56
N VAL A 8 -1.38 -8.42 -20.56
CA VAL A 8 -1.86 -7.64 -19.43
C VAL A 8 -0.77 -7.29 -18.47
N SER A 9 0.13 -8.19 -18.30
CA SER A 9 1.25 -7.96 -17.41
C SER A 9 2.41 -7.37 -18.18
N ASP A 10 2.13 -6.31 -18.94
CA ASP A 10 3.22 -5.56 -19.52
C ASP A 10 4.05 -4.91 -18.42
N GLU A 11 5.25 -4.50 -18.77
CA GLU A 11 6.20 -3.98 -17.79
C GLU A 11 5.68 -2.73 -17.09
N VAL A 12 4.93 -1.89 -17.79
CA VAL A 12 4.39 -0.66 -17.20
C VAL A 12 3.39 -0.99 -16.11
N THR A 13 2.47 -1.91 -16.39
CA THR A 13 1.46 -2.33 -15.41
C THR A 13 2.11 -2.94 -14.17
N VAL A 14 3.09 -3.82 -14.37
CA VAL A 14 3.81 -4.45 -13.26
C VAL A 14 4.53 -3.40 -12.41
N LEU A 15 5.21 -2.44 -13.05
CA LEU A 15 5.92 -1.39 -12.32
C LEU A 15 4.97 -0.50 -11.52
N VAL A 16 3.81 -0.18 -12.07
CA VAL A 16 2.80 0.62 -11.37
C VAL A 16 2.34 -0.10 -10.10
N TRP A 17 2.06 -1.41 -10.22
CA TRP A 17 1.60 -2.19 -9.05
C TRP A 17 2.73 -2.44 -8.06
N ASP A 18 3.96 -2.67 -8.51
CA ASP A 18 5.10 -2.79 -7.59
C ASP A 18 5.25 -1.53 -6.74
N LYS A 19 5.15 -0.37 -7.37
CA LYS A 19 5.26 0.90 -6.64
C LYS A 19 4.08 1.09 -5.70
N LEU A 20 2.88 0.75 -6.15
CA LEU A 20 1.68 0.85 -5.32
C LEU A 20 1.80 -0.04 -4.08
N MET A 21 2.34 -1.26 -4.23
CA MET A 21 2.53 -2.18 -3.10
C MET A 21 3.38 -1.56 -2.00
N VAL A 22 4.47 -0.90 -2.37
CA VAL A 22 5.35 -0.24 -1.42
C VAL A 22 4.59 0.86 -0.67
N ASN A 23 3.86 1.68 -1.41
CA ASN A 23 3.10 2.77 -0.81
C ASN A 23 1.96 2.26 0.08
N VAL A 24 1.30 1.18 -0.33
CA VAL A 24 0.23 0.54 0.45
C VAL A 24 0.74 0.08 1.82
N GLY A 25 1.94 -0.50 1.86
CA GLY A 25 2.48 -1.03 3.10
C GLY A 25 3.11 0.02 4.02
N ILE A 26 3.56 1.15 3.48
CA ILE A 26 4.36 2.10 4.25
C ILE A 26 3.62 3.39 4.58
N ASN A 27 2.93 4.00 3.61
CA ASN A 27 2.52 5.40 3.73
C ASN A 27 1.49 5.64 4.83
N ALA A 28 0.38 4.92 4.82
CA ALA A 28 -0.67 5.14 5.81
C ALA A 28 -0.20 4.76 7.21
N LEU A 29 0.52 3.65 7.35
CA LEU A 29 0.99 3.21 8.66
C LEU A 29 1.96 4.21 9.30
N THR A 30 2.91 4.73 8.53
CA THR A 30 3.84 5.72 9.06
C THR A 30 3.12 7.02 9.43
N ALA A 31 2.11 7.39 8.66
CA ALA A 31 1.32 8.60 8.95
C ALA A 31 0.49 8.43 10.22
N VAL A 32 -0.16 7.29 10.39
CA VAL A 32 -0.99 7.01 11.58
C VAL A 32 -0.14 6.89 12.83
N LEU A 33 0.98 6.16 12.74
CA LEU A 33 1.86 5.91 13.88
C LEU A 33 2.82 7.06 14.15
N LYS A 34 2.98 7.98 13.20
CA LYS A 34 3.89 9.13 13.29
C LYS A 34 5.34 8.69 13.46
N VAL A 35 5.78 7.80 12.59
CA VAL A 35 7.11 7.16 12.66
C VAL A 35 7.78 7.16 11.30
N PRO A 36 9.12 7.05 11.26
CA PRO A 36 9.84 6.87 10.01
C PRO A 36 9.63 5.45 9.47
N ASN A 37 10.00 5.25 8.22
CA ASN A 37 9.73 4.01 7.50
C ASN A 37 10.30 2.77 8.20
N GLY A 38 11.51 2.85 8.73
CA GLY A 38 12.18 1.70 9.35
C GLY A 38 11.47 1.18 10.59
N TYR A 39 10.74 2.04 11.29
CA TYR A 39 10.00 1.63 12.48
C TYR A 39 9.07 0.44 12.16
N LEU A 40 8.47 0.44 10.98
CA LEU A 40 7.46 -0.57 10.62
C LEU A 40 8.02 -1.98 10.63
N VAL A 41 9.30 -2.16 10.30
CA VAL A 41 9.93 -3.48 10.24
C VAL A 41 10.79 -3.78 11.46
N GLU A 42 10.86 -2.85 12.41
CA GLU A 42 11.59 -3.03 13.67
C GLU A 42 10.70 -3.50 14.81
N HIS A 43 9.38 -3.47 14.61
CA HIS A 43 8.39 -3.83 15.63
C HIS A 43 7.39 -4.81 15.05
N THR A 44 7.10 -5.86 15.83
CA THR A 44 6.30 -6.99 15.36
C THR A 44 4.89 -6.61 14.86
N SER A 45 4.19 -5.77 15.62
CA SER A 45 2.80 -5.45 15.29
C SER A 45 2.70 -4.58 14.04
N SER A 46 3.58 -3.59 13.89
CA SER A 46 3.55 -2.75 12.69
C SER A 46 3.98 -3.55 11.46
N GLU A 47 4.94 -4.47 11.64
CA GLU A 47 5.36 -5.34 10.54
C GLU A 47 4.21 -6.22 10.07
N LYS A 48 3.41 -6.75 11.01
CA LYS A 48 2.23 -7.55 10.64
C LYS A 48 1.18 -6.73 9.89
N LEU A 49 0.95 -5.49 10.32
CA LEU A 49 0.01 -4.61 9.64
C LEU A 49 0.46 -4.34 8.20
N LEU A 50 1.76 -4.09 8.02
CA LEU A 50 2.34 -3.93 6.69
C LEU A 50 2.07 -5.18 5.83
N GLU A 51 2.33 -6.36 6.40
CA GLU A 51 2.11 -7.62 5.68
C GLU A 51 0.66 -7.79 5.27
N TYR A 52 -0.26 -7.56 6.20
CA TYR A 52 -1.70 -7.72 5.92
C TYR A 52 -2.16 -6.77 4.81
N ALA A 53 -1.74 -5.52 4.87
CA ALA A 53 -2.13 -4.54 3.87
C ALA A 53 -1.62 -4.93 2.48
N VAL A 54 -0.37 -5.34 2.39
CA VAL A 54 0.24 -5.71 1.11
C VAL A 54 -0.35 -7.03 0.59
N ARG A 55 -0.63 -7.99 1.47
CA ARG A 55 -1.23 -9.26 1.03
C ARG A 55 -2.62 -9.06 0.43
N GLU A 56 -3.41 -8.13 0.97
CA GLU A 56 -4.71 -7.81 0.36
C GLU A 56 -4.51 -7.26 -1.06
N ALA A 57 -3.56 -6.37 -1.24
CA ALA A 57 -3.25 -5.82 -2.56
C ALA A 57 -2.71 -6.89 -3.51
N GLU A 58 -1.94 -7.84 -2.99
CA GLU A 58 -1.42 -8.96 -3.80
C GLU A 58 -2.56 -9.81 -4.35
N LYS A 59 -3.59 -10.06 -3.55
CA LYS A 59 -4.76 -10.81 -4.01
C LYS A 59 -5.46 -10.11 -5.17
N ILE A 60 -5.51 -8.78 -5.13
CA ILE A 60 -6.06 -7.98 -6.23
C ILE A 60 -5.23 -8.21 -7.50
N CYS A 61 -3.90 -8.12 -7.38
CA CYS A 61 -3.01 -8.36 -8.53
C CYS A 61 -3.23 -9.72 -9.14
N LYS A 62 -3.31 -10.77 -8.32
CA LYS A 62 -3.52 -12.12 -8.80
C LYS A 62 -4.85 -12.26 -9.52
N ALA A 63 -5.91 -11.65 -8.98
CA ALA A 63 -7.23 -11.70 -9.61
C ALA A 63 -7.26 -10.97 -10.94
N LYS A 64 -6.42 -9.95 -11.12
CA LYS A 64 -6.32 -9.20 -12.37
C LYS A 64 -5.34 -9.82 -13.37
N GLY A 65 -4.69 -10.93 -13.01
CA GLY A 65 -3.71 -11.56 -13.88
C GLY A 65 -2.37 -10.84 -13.94
N ILE A 66 -2.08 -9.97 -12.98
CA ILE A 66 -0.83 -9.22 -12.94
C ILE A 66 0.20 -10.06 -12.19
N GLN A 67 1.29 -10.39 -12.86
CA GLN A 67 2.37 -11.17 -12.24
C GLN A 67 3.47 -10.24 -11.77
N LEU A 68 3.60 -10.14 -10.45
CA LEU A 68 4.68 -9.38 -9.84
C LEU A 68 5.99 -10.19 -9.92
N LYS A 69 7.11 -9.49 -10.03
CA LYS A 69 8.41 -10.14 -10.23
C LYS A 69 8.97 -10.74 -8.95
N HIS A 70 8.53 -10.25 -7.79
CA HIS A 70 9.02 -10.73 -6.49
C HIS A 70 7.89 -10.68 -5.48
N ASP A 71 8.14 -11.27 -4.30
CA ASP A 71 7.19 -11.20 -3.21
C ASP A 71 6.98 -9.74 -2.81
N PRO A 72 5.76 -9.19 -2.95
CA PRO A 72 5.53 -7.78 -2.67
C PRO A 72 5.71 -7.43 -1.20
N VAL A 73 5.45 -8.35 -0.28
CA VAL A 73 5.67 -8.11 1.15
C VAL A 73 7.16 -7.96 1.43
N GLN A 74 7.97 -8.90 0.95
CA GLN A 74 9.41 -8.83 1.18
C GLN A 74 10.00 -7.57 0.53
N HIS A 75 9.56 -7.24 -0.68
CA HIS A 75 10.02 -6.05 -1.37
C HIS A 75 9.67 -4.78 -0.58
N CYS A 76 8.44 -4.71 -0.06
CA CYS A 76 8.02 -3.57 0.75
C CYS A 76 8.87 -3.43 2.02
N LYS A 77 9.14 -4.54 2.69
CA LYS A 77 10.01 -4.53 3.88
C LYS A 77 11.42 -4.08 3.54
N ASP A 78 11.95 -4.54 2.42
CA ASP A 78 13.30 -4.16 1.99
C ASP A 78 13.38 -2.65 1.72
N VAL A 79 12.35 -2.08 1.09
CA VAL A 79 12.28 -0.63 0.86
C VAL A 79 12.20 0.12 2.19
N ALA A 80 11.39 -0.38 3.12
CA ALA A 80 11.27 0.24 4.45
C ALA A 80 12.63 0.26 5.17
N ARG A 81 13.41 -0.82 5.06
CA ARG A 81 14.75 -0.87 5.65
C ARG A 81 15.71 0.06 4.95
N ALA A 82 15.69 0.08 3.62
CA ALA A 82 16.59 0.93 2.83
C ALA A 82 16.32 2.42 3.06
N THR A 83 15.09 2.77 3.44
CA THR A 83 14.69 4.16 3.68
C THR A 83 14.35 4.39 5.16
N ALA A 84 14.99 3.66 6.04
CA ALA A 84 14.61 3.57 7.46
C ALA A 84 14.48 4.92 8.15
N ALA A 85 15.38 5.86 7.86
CA ALA A 85 15.39 7.17 8.49
C ALA A 85 14.44 8.18 7.80
N ASN A 86 13.84 7.81 6.68
CA ASN A 86 12.98 8.73 5.92
C ASN A 86 11.55 8.67 6.43
N TYR A 87 10.85 9.78 6.29
CA TYR A 87 9.42 9.88 6.56
C TYR A 87 8.67 9.84 5.23
N SER A 88 7.58 9.07 5.17
CA SER A 88 6.80 8.94 3.94
C SER A 88 6.15 10.26 3.54
N SER A 89 5.77 10.39 2.27
CA SER A 89 5.07 11.57 1.79
C SER A 89 3.74 11.78 2.54
N MET A 90 3.03 10.70 2.84
CA MET A 90 1.76 10.78 3.58
C MET A 90 1.99 11.26 5.01
N TYR A 91 3.04 10.77 5.68
CA TYR A 91 3.41 11.29 6.98
C TYR A 91 3.62 12.82 6.91
N GLN A 92 4.35 13.28 5.89
CA GLN A 92 4.63 14.70 5.74
C GLN A 92 3.36 15.51 5.49
N ASP A 93 2.44 14.97 4.69
CA ASP A 93 1.16 15.63 4.44
C ASP A 93 0.35 15.77 5.72
N VAL A 94 0.25 14.71 6.50
CA VAL A 94 -0.47 14.74 7.78
C VAL A 94 0.19 15.72 8.74
N ALA A 95 1.52 15.72 8.83
CA ALA A 95 2.26 16.63 9.71
C ALA A 95 2.01 18.10 9.36
N LYS A 96 1.81 18.39 8.09
CA LYS A 96 1.55 19.74 7.58
C LYS A 96 0.08 20.04 7.37
N LYS A 97 -0.80 19.13 7.80
CA LYS A 97 -2.26 19.25 7.67
C LYS A 97 -2.71 19.44 6.22
N ARG A 98 -2.10 18.67 5.32
CA ARG A 98 -2.48 18.65 3.91
C ARG A 98 -3.30 17.40 3.63
N ILE A 99 -4.17 17.48 2.62
CA ILE A 99 -4.93 16.31 2.16
C ILE A 99 -3.94 15.32 1.53
N THR A 100 -4.09 14.05 1.88
CA THR A 100 -3.19 13.00 1.44
C THR A 100 -3.70 12.33 0.16
N GLU A 101 -2.88 11.43 -0.39
CA GLU A 101 -3.26 10.62 -1.54
C GLU A 101 -3.84 9.27 -1.13
N ILE A 102 -4.39 9.16 0.07
CA ILE A 102 -4.91 7.88 0.60
C ILE A 102 -5.89 7.21 -0.36
N ASP A 103 -6.74 7.98 -1.03
CA ASP A 103 -7.74 7.44 -1.94
C ASP A 103 -7.11 6.75 -3.15
N TYR A 104 -5.92 7.18 -3.55
CA TYR A 104 -5.21 6.63 -4.71
C TYR A 104 -4.21 5.53 -4.34
N ILE A 105 -4.02 5.27 -3.06
CA ILE A 105 -3.09 4.25 -2.56
C ILE A 105 -3.90 3.12 -1.94
N ASN A 106 -4.15 3.16 -0.64
CA ASN A 106 -4.96 2.12 0.01
C ASN A 106 -6.41 2.14 -0.51
N GLY A 107 -6.94 3.32 -0.82
CA GLY A 107 -8.26 3.46 -1.41
C GLY A 107 -8.40 2.79 -2.77
N ALA A 108 -7.33 2.79 -3.57
CA ALA A 108 -7.34 2.08 -4.85
C ALA A 108 -7.49 0.58 -4.63
N VAL A 109 -6.80 0.02 -3.62
CA VAL A 109 -6.93 -1.40 -3.27
C VAL A 109 -8.37 -1.72 -2.85
N VAL A 110 -8.96 -0.87 -2.00
CA VAL A 110 -10.34 -1.05 -1.56
C VAL A 110 -11.31 -1.03 -2.73
N ASN A 111 -11.16 -0.06 -3.62
CA ASN A 111 -12.06 0.08 -4.77
C ASN A 111 -11.97 -1.11 -5.72
N GLU A 112 -10.74 -1.57 -6.02
CA GLU A 112 -10.55 -2.74 -6.87
C GLU A 112 -11.09 -4.01 -6.19
N GLY A 113 -10.91 -4.11 -4.88
CA GLY A 113 -11.46 -5.24 -4.13
C GLY A 113 -12.97 -5.30 -4.24
N LYS A 114 -13.65 -4.17 -4.14
CA LYS A 114 -15.11 -4.13 -4.28
C LYS A 114 -15.56 -4.57 -5.67
N LYS A 115 -14.84 -4.16 -6.71
CA LYS A 115 -15.16 -4.56 -8.09
C LYS A 115 -14.98 -6.06 -8.30
N LEU A 116 -14.01 -6.66 -7.62
CA LEU A 116 -13.63 -8.06 -7.80
C LEU A 116 -14.27 -8.99 -6.77
N GLY A 117 -14.99 -8.45 -5.79
CA GLY A 117 -15.56 -9.24 -4.71
C GLY A 117 -14.51 -9.75 -3.72
N ILE A 118 -13.39 -9.06 -3.58
CA ILE A 118 -12.31 -9.45 -2.70
C ILE A 118 -12.31 -8.53 -1.48
N PRO A 119 -12.45 -9.05 -0.25
CA PRO A 119 -12.40 -8.22 0.94
C PRO A 119 -11.03 -7.61 1.16
N THR A 120 -10.99 -6.34 1.59
CA THR A 120 -9.76 -5.63 1.89
C THR A 120 -9.88 -4.90 3.23
N PRO A 121 -10.16 -5.62 4.33
CA PRO A 121 -10.48 -4.97 5.60
C PRO A 121 -9.36 -4.13 6.19
N VAL A 122 -8.11 -4.53 6.05
CA VAL A 122 -6.99 -3.76 6.58
C VAL A 122 -6.82 -2.45 5.80
N ASN A 123 -6.85 -2.52 4.48
CA ASN A 123 -6.75 -1.31 3.66
C ASN A 123 -7.93 -0.38 3.91
N GLU A 124 -9.14 -0.93 4.05
CA GLU A 124 -10.31 -0.12 4.37
C GLU A 124 -10.16 0.60 5.69
N THR A 125 -9.64 -0.09 6.71
CA THR A 125 -9.38 0.51 8.01
C THR A 125 -8.37 1.64 7.91
N LEU A 126 -7.30 1.44 7.14
CA LEU A 126 -6.28 2.49 6.97
C LEU A 126 -6.85 3.72 6.25
N VAL A 127 -7.70 3.51 5.25
CA VAL A 127 -8.37 4.62 4.57
C VAL A 127 -9.19 5.44 5.56
N LEU A 128 -9.99 4.75 6.39
CA LEU A 128 -10.83 5.43 7.37
C LEU A 128 -10.00 6.17 8.42
N LEU A 129 -8.89 5.59 8.87
CA LEU A 129 -8.01 6.24 9.85
C LEU A 129 -7.42 7.53 9.29
N ILE A 130 -6.91 7.50 8.07
CA ILE A 130 -6.32 8.69 7.45
C ILE A 130 -7.40 9.75 7.22
N ARG A 131 -8.58 9.36 6.72
CA ARG A 131 -9.68 10.32 6.53
C ARG A 131 -10.11 10.95 7.85
N ALA A 132 -10.16 10.16 8.92
CA ALA A 132 -10.51 10.67 10.24
C ALA A 132 -9.48 11.71 10.71
N ILE A 133 -8.19 11.46 10.44
CA ILE A 133 -7.15 12.43 10.76
C ILE A 133 -7.34 13.72 9.95
N GLU A 134 -7.59 13.58 8.64
CA GLU A 134 -7.80 14.74 7.76
C GLU A 134 -9.00 15.59 8.21
N GLU A 135 -10.08 14.91 8.62
CA GLU A 135 -11.29 15.60 9.09
C GLU A 135 -11.03 16.43 10.34
N GLY A 136 -10.02 16.08 11.11
CA GLY A 136 -9.68 16.79 12.34
C GLY A 136 -8.66 17.92 12.19
N TYR A 137 -8.28 18.27 10.97
CA TYR A 137 -7.28 19.32 10.74
C TYR A 137 -7.66 20.68 11.31
#